data_39a412d9941d485753dcd5bf14bff788
#
_entry.id   39a412d9941d485753dcd5bf14bff788
#
_cell.length_a   1.000
_cell.length_b   1.000
_cell.length_c   1.000
_cell.angle_alpha   90.00
_cell.angle_beta   90.00
_cell.angle_gamma   90.00
#
_symmetry.space_group_name_H-M   'P 1'
#
loop_
_entity.id
_entity.type
_entity.pdbx_description
1 polymer ?
#
loop_
_entity_poly.entity_id
_entity_poly.type
_entity_poly.pdbx_seq_one_letter_code
_entity_poly.pdbx_strand_id
1 'polypeptide(L)'
;MPSHPVLVTDGYWKKSLAAVRALAAGGFRPIVGEITRLAPALWSRAAWARFIHPSPTRDSAGFVKTLGREAARHHAEVLLPMEEETLLVAAAARDRGDLPLALPWPPAVEIDRLRDKGSLPDLAARCGVPIPGTALASPVDDLVEAATGLKPPFIVKPRIGSGSRGQVRVATPDDLARFRPKVPVVVQEALPPGPVVCVSLLLDDHGGVLARFAHRRLRTHPASGGPSTLCESVHAPDEEALALRLLRGVGWHGVAMLEFLQGRLIEVNPRFWGSLALAVRCGVNFPALLARSALGLPIEPALRYPTGVRYCSIWPRGWGLLLTDGLSTRGDFDDPRDAAPAWALAASVLPWAFDPEFARVRLASACVEAR
;
A
#
# COMPACT_ATOMS: atom_id res chain seq x y z
N MET A 1 -30.92 -1.39 -6.16
CA MET A 1 -30.19 -2.65 -5.94
C MET A 1 -29.86 -2.78 -4.45
N PRO A 2 -29.86 -3.97 -3.86
CA PRO A 2 -29.43 -4.11 -2.47
C PRO A 2 -27.99 -3.61 -2.36
N SER A 3 -27.76 -2.74 -1.38
CA SER A 3 -26.44 -2.13 -1.17
C SER A 3 -25.67 -3.04 -0.21
N HIS A 4 -24.59 -3.69 -0.70
CA HIS A 4 -23.80 -4.65 0.05
C HIS A 4 -22.89 -3.97 1.08
N PRO A 5 -22.93 -4.39 2.35
CA PRO A 5 -22.00 -3.92 3.36
C PRO A 5 -20.60 -4.49 3.13
N VAL A 6 -19.56 -3.65 3.27
CA VAL A 6 -18.16 -4.01 3.09
C VAL A 6 -17.36 -3.50 4.29
N LEU A 7 -16.65 -4.38 4.98
CA LEU A 7 -15.74 -4.02 6.06
C LEU A 7 -14.44 -3.44 5.45
N VAL A 8 -14.00 -2.30 5.96
CA VAL A 8 -12.74 -1.63 5.60
C VAL A 8 -11.98 -1.34 6.87
N THR A 9 -10.76 -1.82 6.99
CA THR A 9 -9.90 -1.54 8.16
C THR A 9 -8.91 -0.40 7.90
N ASP A 10 -8.10 -0.08 8.91
CA ASP A 10 -7.02 0.91 8.82
C ASP A 10 -7.52 2.30 8.43
N GLY A 11 -8.63 2.73 9.03
CA GLY A 11 -9.36 3.97 8.72
C GLY A 11 -8.57 5.27 8.87
N TYR A 12 -7.38 5.20 9.46
CA TYR A 12 -6.52 6.36 9.62
C TYR A 12 -5.84 6.80 8.32
N TRP A 13 -5.58 5.87 7.40
CA TRP A 13 -4.81 6.18 6.21
C TRP A 13 -5.63 6.88 5.13
N LYS A 14 -4.99 7.81 4.41
CA LYS A 14 -5.61 8.50 3.27
C LYS A 14 -6.18 7.57 2.21
N LYS A 15 -5.51 6.44 1.96
CA LYS A 15 -6.00 5.40 1.02
C LYS A 15 -7.29 4.76 1.51
N SER A 16 -7.47 4.62 2.82
CA SER A 16 -8.71 4.09 3.41
C SER A 16 -9.86 5.07 3.24
N LEU A 17 -9.61 6.37 3.45
CA LEU A 17 -10.61 7.41 3.16
C LEU A 17 -11.01 7.40 1.68
N ALA A 18 -10.03 7.29 0.78
CA ALA A 18 -10.29 7.17 -0.65
C ALA A 18 -11.11 5.90 -0.99
N ALA A 19 -10.79 4.76 -0.37
CA ALA A 19 -11.52 3.51 -0.58
C ALA A 19 -12.96 3.59 -0.06
N VAL A 20 -13.17 4.16 1.11
CA VAL A 20 -14.51 4.36 1.71
C VAL A 20 -15.40 5.22 0.80
N ARG A 21 -14.88 6.34 0.31
CA ARG A 21 -15.59 7.20 -0.65
C ARG A 21 -15.86 6.50 -1.97
N ALA A 22 -14.88 5.75 -2.48
CA ALA A 22 -14.99 5.00 -3.71
C ALA A 22 -16.01 3.87 -3.64
N LEU A 23 -16.07 3.13 -2.52
CA LEU A 23 -17.08 2.11 -2.25
C LEU A 23 -18.47 2.70 -2.20
N ALA A 24 -18.67 3.80 -1.45
CA ALA A 24 -19.96 4.47 -1.37
C ALA A 24 -20.44 4.97 -2.74
N ALA A 25 -19.54 5.58 -3.53
CA ALA A 25 -19.82 5.98 -4.91
C ALA A 25 -20.13 4.79 -5.82
N GLY A 26 -19.57 3.61 -5.53
CA GLY A 26 -19.84 2.34 -6.23
C GLY A 26 -21.11 1.61 -5.77
N GLY A 27 -21.90 2.21 -4.86
CA GLY A 27 -23.18 1.67 -4.37
C GLY A 27 -23.04 0.69 -3.20
N PHE A 28 -21.87 0.60 -2.56
CA PHE A 28 -21.64 -0.21 -1.36
C PHE A 28 -21.91 0.56 -0.06
N ARG A 29 -21.99 -0.16 1.06
CA ARG A 29 -22.09 0.40 2.42
C ARG A 29 -20.78 0.15 3.18
N PRO A 30 -19.82 1.09 3.18
CA PRO A 30 -18.56 0.90 3.89
C PRO A 30 -18.75 0.91 5.40
N ILE A 31 -18.26 -0.11 6.09
CA ILE A 31 -18.18 -0.22 7.54
C ILE A 31 -16.71 -0.08 7.92
N VAL A 32 -16.38 1.03 8.56
CA VAL A 32 -14.98 1.41 8.75
C VAL A 32 -14.49 1.06 10.14
N GLY A 33 -13.39 0.32 10.21
CA GLY A 33 -12.70 -0.08 11.44
C GLY A 33 -11.35 0.60 11.62
N GLU A 34 -11.00 0.88 12.88
CA GLU A 34 -9.68 1.37 13.27
C GLU A 34 -9.42 1.12 14.76
N ILE A 35 -8.17 1.19 15.20
CA ILE A 35 -7.78 1.09 16.61
C ILE A 35 -8.12 2.36 17.42
N THR A 36 -8.35 3.49 16.78
CA THR A 36 -8.66 4.79 17.41
C THR A 36 -9.91 5.43 16.83
N ARG A 37 -10.64 6.17 17.66
CA ARG A 37 -11.83 6.93 17.24
C ARG A 37 -11.52 8.15 16.39
N LEU A 38 -10.27 8.63 16.38
CA LEU A 38 -9.83 9.83 15.68
C LEU A 38 -9.30 9.54 14.26
N ALA A 39 -9.59 8.37 13.71
CA ALA A 39 -9.19 8.03 12.35
C ALA A 39 -10.07 8.74 11.31
N PRO A 40 -9.47 9.40 10.31
CA PRO A 40 -10.21 10.23 9.33
C PRO A 40 -11.37 9.52 8.63
N ALA A 41 -11.16 8.28 8.17
CA ALA A 41 -12.20 7.57 7.43
C ALA A 41 -13.44 7.22 8.28
N LEU A 42 -13.30 7.11 9.60
CA LEU A 42 -14.44 6.91 10.51
C LEU A 42 -15.40 8.11 10.50
N TRP A 43 -14.90 9.30 10.21
CA TRP A 43 -15.68 10.55 10.22
C TRP A 43 -16.19 10.96 8.84
N SER A 44 -15.84 10.19 7.81
CA SER A 44 -16.39 10.43 6.47
C SER A 44 -17.90 10.21 6.43
N ARG A 45 -18.58 11.08 5.71
CA ARG A 45 -20.03 10.92 5.39
C ARG A 45 -20.30 9.67 4.54
N ALA A 46 -19.26 9.17 3.86
CA ALA A 46 -19.32 7.95 3.08
C ALA A 46 -19.26 6.68 3.95
N ALA A 47 -18.83 6.77 5.21
CA ALA A 47 -18.86 5.64 6.13
C ALA A 47 -20.29 5.39 6.62
N TRP A 48 -20.84 4.23 6.23
CA TRP A 48 -22.19 3.84 6.63
C TRP A 48 -22.25 3.44 8.11
N ALA A 49 -21.23 2.72 8.58
CA ALA A 49 -21.07 2.35 9.98
C ALA A 49 -19.57 2.41 10.36
N ARG A 50 -19.31 2.37 11.66
CA ARG A 50 -17.95 2.48 12.21
C ARG A 50 -17.78 1.59 13.42
N PHE A 51 -16.57 1.03 13.60
CA PHE A 51 -16.23 0.22 14.76
C PHE A 51 -14.78 0.43 15.19
N ILE A 52 -14.48 0.04 16.42
CA ILE A 52 -13.12 0.04 16.98
C ILE A 52 -12.70 -1.40 17.19
N HIS A 53 -11.46 -1.72 16.85
CA HIS A 53 -10.89 -3.05 17.01
C HIS A 53 -9.52 -2.98 17.71
N PRO A 54 -9.06 -4.07 18.34
CA PRO A 54 -7.71 -4.17 18.87
C PRO A 54 -6.66 -4.07 17.74
N SER A 55 -5.42 -3.79 18.11
CA SER A 55 -4.30 -3.83 17.18
C SER A 55 -4.14 -5.22 16.55
N PRO A 56 -4.13 -5.36 15.21
CA PRO A 56 -4.00 -6.66 14.55
C PRO A 56 -2.68 -7.37 14.88
N THR A 57 -1.62 -6.62 15.21
CA THR A 57 -0.29 -7.17 15.50
C THR A 57 -0.09 -7.52 16.98
N ARG A 58 -0.84 -6.91 17.90
CA ARG A 58 -0.72 -7.15 19.36
C ARG A 58 -1.77 -8.10 19.89
N ASP A 59 -2.97 -8.03 19.34
CA ASP A 59 -4.11 -8.87 19.70
C ASP A 59 -4.82 -9.34 18.44
N SER A 60 -4.16 -10.21 17.69
CA SER A 60 -4.70 -10.75 16.43
C SER A 60 -5.99 -11.54 16.66
N ALA A 61 -6.11 -12.26 17.77
CA ALA A 61 -7.31 -13.02 18.10
C ALA A 61 -8.50 -12.10 18.39
N GLY A 62 -8.32 -11.07 19.21
CA GLY A 62 -9.33 -10.05 19.48
C GLY A 62 -9.72 -9.25 18.24
N PHE A 63 -8.76 -8.97 17.37
CA PHE A 63 -9.00 -8.35 16.08
C PHE A 63 -9.91 -9.21 15.19
N VAL A 64 -9.56 -10.48 14.96
CA VAL A 64 -10.34 -11.42 14.13
C VAL A 64 -11.74 -11.62 14.71
N LYS A 65 -11.86 -11.81 16.04
CA LYS A 65 -13.14 -11.91 16.74
C LYS A 65 -14.01 -10.66 16.53
N THR A 66 -13.40 -9.47 16.55
CA THR A 66 -14.11 -8.21 16.32
C THR A 66 -14.60 -8.12 14.88
N LEU A 67 -13.79 -8.49 13.88
CA LEU A 67 -14.21 -8.54 12.50
C LEU A 67 -15.41 -9.47 12.30
N GLY A 68 -15.37 -10.68 12.84
CA GLY A 68 -16.49 -11.64 12.75
C GLY A 68 -17.77 -11.12 13.40
N ARG A 69 -17.68 -10.47 14.56
CA ARG A 69 -18.81 -9.84 15.24
C ARG A 69 -19.42 -8.70 14.40
N GLU A 70 -18.61 -7.81 13.86
CA GLU A 70 -19.10 -6.69 13.05
C GLU A 70 -19.62 -7.16 11.68
N ALA A 71 -19.03 -8.22 11.11
CA ALA A 71 -19.56 -8.88 9.92
C ALA A 71 -20.98 -9.42 10.17
N ALA A 72 -21.18 -10.18 11.23
CA ALA A 72 -22.49 -10.71 11.61
C ALA A 72 -23.50 -9.60 11.91
N ARG A 73 -23.09 -8.55 12.65
CA ARG A 73 -23.94 -7.42 13.03
C ARG A 73 -24.48 -6.66 11.82
N HIS A 74 -23.68 -6.53 10.80
CA HIS A 74 -23.99 -5.70 9.62
C HIS A 74 -24.28 -6.53 8.37
N HIS A 75 -24.29 -7.86 8.48
CA HIS A 75 -24.42 -8.78 7.34
C HIS A 75 -23.40 -8.49 6.24
N ALA A 76 -22.16 -8.20 6.64
CA ALA A 76 -21.07 -7.96 5.69
C ALA A 76 -20.43 -9.30 5.29
N GLU A 77 -20.18 -9.42 3.98
CA GLU A 77 -19.59 -10.63 3.39
C GLU A 77 -18.15 -10.42 2.91
N VAL A 78 -17.71 -9.16 2.79
CA VAL A 78 -16.41 -8.80 2.23
C VAL A 78 -15.61 -7.95 3.22
N LEU A 79 -14.31 -8.24 3.31
CA LEU A 79 -13.32 -7.45 4.03
C LEU A 79 -12.26 -6.90 3.07
N LEU A 80 -12.01 -5.61 3.14
CA LEU A 80 -10.92 -4.91 2.46
C LEU A 80 -9.92 -4.34 3.47
N PRO A 81 -8.87 -5.09 3.84
CA PRO A 81 -7.77 -4.55 4.65
C PRO A 81 -6.95 -3.57 3.82
N MET A 82 -6.61 -2.43 4.42
CA MET A 82 -5.88 -1.38 3.71
C MET A 82 -4.38 -1.39 4.00
N GLU A 83 -3.93 -1.97 5.10
CA GLU A 83 -2.53 -2.12 5.47
C GLU A 83 -2.06 -3.58 5.37
N GLU A 84 -0.78 -3.75 5.28
CA GLU A 84 -0.12 -5.03 4.99
C GLU A 84 -0.22 -5.99 6.17
N GLU A 85 0.04 -5.50 7.39
CA GLU A 85 -0.06 -6.28 8.61
C GLU A 85 -1.50 -6.76 8.84
N THR A 86 -2.46 -5.87 8.62
CA THR A 86 -3.89 -6.17 8.76
C THR A 86 -4.34 -7.20 7.73
N LEU A 87 -3.87 -7.05 6.48
CA LEU A 87 -4.15 -8.01 5.40
C LEU A 87 -3.62 -9.41 5.74
N LEU A 88 -2.38 -9.51 6.22
CA LEU A 88 -1.78 -10.79 6.57
C LEU A 88 -2.47 -11.48 7.74
N VAL A 89 -2.82 -10.75 8.79
CA VAL A 89 -3.57 -11.32 9.93
C VAL A 89 -4.94 -11.80 9.48
N ALA A 90 -5.64 -11.02 8.67
CA ALA A 90 -6.95 -11.40 8.13
C ALA A 90 -6.86 -12.60 7.18
N ALA A 91 -5.86 -12.63 6.29
CA ALA A 91 -5.64 -13.73 5.36
C ALA A 91 -5.29 -15.03 6.11
N ALA A 92 -4.40 -14.97 7.09
CA ALA A 92 -4.06 -16.13 7.92
C ALA A 92 -5.27 -16.66 8.70
N ALA A 93 -6.16 -15.79 9.19
CA ALA A 93 -7.40 -16.18 9.86
C ALA A 93 -8.39 -16.81 8.88
N ARG A 94 -8.55 -16.25 7.68
CA ARG A 94 -9.36 -16.83 6.61
C ARG A 94 -8.84 -18.23 6.23
N ASP A 95 -7.54 -18.38 6.03
CA ASP A 95 -6.91 -19.64 5.60
C ASP A 95 -7.08 -20.77 6.65
N ARG A 96 -7.26 -20.41 7.94
CA ARG A 96 -7.61 -21.36 9.01
C ARG A 96 -9.12 -21.60 9.18
N GLY A 97 -9.97 -20.84 8.48
CA GLY A 97 -11.43 -20.89 8.66
C GLY A 97 -11.95 -20.07 9.86
N ASP A 98 -11.11 -19.25 10.48
CA ASP A 98 -11.49 -18.43 11.66
C ASP A 98 -12.24 -17.14 11.27
N LEU A 99 -12.22 -16.76 9.99
CA LEU A 99 -12.81 -15.51 9.49
C LEU A 99 -13.80 -15.80 8.35
N PRO A 100 -15.13 -15.69 8.60
CA PRO A 100 -16.17 -15.98 7.61
C PRO A 100 -16.43 -14.76 6.70
N LEU A 101 -15.38 -14.19 6.11
CA LEU A 101 -15.44 -13.05 5.20
C LEU A 101 -14.66 -13.34 3.93
N ALA A 102 -15.22 -12.99 2.78
CA ALA A 102 -14.46 -12.99 1.54
C ALA A 102 -13.35 -11.96 1.61
N LEU A 103 -12.14 -12.43 1.40
CA LEU A 103 -10.93 -11.63 1.33
C LEU A 103 -10.30 -11.90 -0.05
N PRO A 104 -10.50 -11.01 -1.03
CA PRO A 104 -10.13 -11.26 -2.43
C PRO A 104 -8.62 -11.07 -2.67
N TRP A 105 -7.82 -11.86 -1.98
CA TRP A 105 -6.37 -12.01 -2.09
C TRP A 105 -5.97 -13.48 -1.97
N PRO A 106 -4.82 -13.86 -2.49
CA PRO A 106 -4.26 -15.20 -2.33
C PRO A 106 -4.08 -15.60 -0.85
N PRO A 107 -3.70 -16.85 -0.57
CA PRO A 107 -3.34 -17.27 0.79
C PRO A 107 -2.26 -16.39 1.42
N ALA A 108 -2.27 -16.29 2.75
CA ALA A 108 -1.36 -15.43 3.52
C ALA A 108 0.12 -15.67 3.17
N VAL A 109 0.51 -16.91 2.90
CA VAL A 109 1.87 -17.28 2.52
C VAL A 109 2.29 -16.64 1.19
N GLU A 110 1.39 -16.56 0.22
CA GLU A 110 1.70 -15.96 -1.09
C GLU A 110 1.73 -14.42 -0.99
N ILE A 111 0.88 -13.83 -0.16
CA ILE A 111 0.94 -12.40 0.15
C ILE A 111 2.28 -12.07 0.80
N ASP A 112 2.68 -12.84 1.82
CA ASP A 112 3.93 -12.65 2.55
C ASP A 112 5.15 -12.81 1.63
N ARG A 113 5.12 -13.80 0.76
CA ARG A 113 6.16 -14.03 -0.24
C ARG A 113 6.30 -12.88 -1.24
N LEU A 114 5.18 -12.31 -1.72
CA LEU A 114 5.22 -11.26 -2.74
C LEU A 114 5.64 -9.89 -2.17
N ARG A 115 5.35 -9.60 -0.89
CA ARG A 115 5.80 -8.36 -0.22
C ARG A 115 7.27 -8.40 0.20
N ASP A 116 7.85 -9.60 0.36
CA ASP A 116 9.24 -9.76 0.79
C ASP A 116 10.20 -9.40 -0.34
N LYS A 117 10.94 -8.31 -0.14
CA LYS A 117 11.96 -7.86 -1.10
C LYS A 117 13.07 -8.90 -1.30
N GLY A 118 13.25 -9.80 -0.33
CA GLY A 118 14.20 -10.90 -0.43
C GLY A 118 13.76 -12.03 -1.34
N SER A 119 12.46 -12.23 -1.52
CA SER A 119 11.90 -13.23 -2.45
C SER A 119 11.83 -12.69 -3.88
N LEU A 120 11.89 -11.37 -4.06
CA LEU A 120 11.68 -10.72 -5.35
C LEU A 120 12.71 -11.12 -6.42
N PRO A 121 14.02 -11.32 -6.14
CA PRO A 121 14.98 -11.76 -7.14
C PRO A 121 14.59 -13.08 -7.80
N ASP A 122 14.23 -14.09 -7.02
CA ASP A 122 13.84 -15.41 -7.52
C ASP A 122 12.52 -15.36 -8.29
N LEU A 123 11.54 -14.61 -7.79
CA LEU A 123 10.25 -14.42 -8.45
C LEU A 123 10.42 -13.74 -9.81
N ALA A 124 11.20 -12.65 -9.84
CA ALA A 124 11.48 -11.88 -11.03
C ALA A 124 12.25 -12.68 -12.08
N ALA A 125 13.28 -13.44 -11.66
CA ALA A 125 14.06 -14.30 -12.55
C ALA A 125 13.19 -15.35 -13.22
N ARG A 126 12.34 -16.06 -12.46
CA ARG A 126 11.42 -17.07 -13.01
C ARG A 126 10.41 -16.49 -13.99
N CYS A 127 10.00 -15.23 -13.79
CA CYS A 127 9.04 -14.56 -14.65
C CYS A 127 9.70 -13.73 -15.77
N GLY A 128 11.03 -13.68 -15.86
CA GLY A 128 11.74 -12.85 -16.84
C GLY A 128 11.49 -11.35 -16.67
N VAL A 129 11.33 -10.88 -15.41
CA VAL A 129 11.12 -9.47 -15.07
C VAL A 129 12.44 -8.85 -14.61
N PRO A 130 12.94 -7.78 -15.24
CA PRO A 130 14.20 -7.17 -14.86
C PRO A 130 14.11 -6.47 -13.51
N ILE A 131 15.09 -6.72 -12.64
CA ILE A 131 15.30 -6.03 -11.36
C ILE A 131 16.73 -5.48 -11.30
N PRO A 132 17.05 -4.53 -10.39
CA PRO A 132 18.43 -4.19 -10.08
C PRO A 132 19.14 -5.37 -9.43
N GLY A 133 20.45 -5.48 -9.58
CA GLY A 133 21.26 -6.45 -8.84
C GLY A 133 20.94 -6.36 -7.35
N THR A 134 20.61 -7.49 -6.73
CA THR A 134 20.10 -7.52 -5.34
C THR A 134 20.69 -8.72 -4.62
N ALA A 135 21.24 -8.47 -3.44
CA ALA A 135 21.73 -9.48 -2.50
C ALA A 135 20.95 -9.42 -1.18
N LEU A 136 20.93 -10.55 -0.48
CA LEU A 136 20.30 -10.71 0.83
C LEU A 136 21.36 -10.69 1.91
N ALA A 137 21.05 -10.04 3.04
CA ALA A 137 21.90 -10.10 4.21
C ALA A 137 21.08 -10.15 5.51
N SER A 138 21.53 -10.94 6.46
CA SER A 138 21.05 -10.95 7.83
C SER A 138 21.86 -9.96 8.69
N PRO A 139 21.41 -9.62 9.91
CA PRO A 139 22.15 -8.71 10.79
C PRO A 139 23.56 -9.13 11.17
N VAL A 140 23.87 -10.42 11.04
CA VAL A 140 25.19 -11.01 11.40
C VAL A 140 26.11 -11.16 10.18
N ASP A 141 25.59 -10.96 8.95
CA ASP A 141 26.36 -11.15 7.74
C ASP A 141 27.29 -9.96 7.48
N ASP A 142 28.42 -10.23 6.81
CA ASP A 142 29.22 -9.18 6.20
C ASP A 142 28.52 -8.66 4.94
N LEU A 143 28.10 -7.42 4.99
CA LEU A 143 27.35 -6.80 3.89
C LEU A 143 28.19 -6.63 2.62
N VAL A 144 29.51 -6.48 2.76
CA VAL A 144 30.44 -6.35 1.61
C VAL A 144 30.56 -7.70 0.92
N GLU A 145 30.69 -8.78 1.70
CA GLU A 145 30.71 -10.14 1.18
C GLU A 145 29.38 -10.49 0.50
N ALA A 146 28.25 -10.19 1.16
CA ALA A 146 26.92 -10.41 0.58
C ALA A 146 26.71 -9.61 -0.71
N ALA A 147 27.27 -8.42 -0.83
CA ALA A 147 27.17 -7.57 -2.01
C ALA A 147 28.22 -7.88 -3.10
N THR A 148 28.98 -8.98 -2.95
CA THR A 148 29.96 -9.39 -3.96
C THR A 148 29.31 -9.53 -5.34
N GLY A 149 29.89 -8.87 -6.34
CA GLY A 149 29.36 -8.83 -7.71
C GLY A 149 28.33 -7.72 -7.99
N LEU A 150 27.87 -7.00 -6.97
CA LEU A 150 27.01 -5.83 -7.15
C LEU A 150 27.86 -4.58 -7.38
N LYS A 151 27.30 -3.62 -8.12
CA LYS A 151 27.98 -2.33 -8.44
C LYS A 151 27.49 -1.22 -7.52
N PRO A 152 28.41 -0.46 -6.87
CA PRO A 152 28.03 0.73 -6.11
C PRO A 152 27.52 1.86 -7.05
N PRO A 153 26.75 2.82 -6.53
CA PRO A 153 26.29 2.90 -5.15
C PRO A 153 25.18 1.89 -4.84
N PHE A 154 24.93 1.64 -3.55
CA PHE A 154 23.95 0.68 -3.08
C PHE A 154 22.74 1.35 -2.42
N ILE A 155 21.61 0.65 -2.43
CA ILE A 155 20.47 0.91 -1.56
C ILE A 155 20.36 -0.26 -0.58
N VAL A 156 20.52 0.03 0.70
CA VAL A 156 20.26 -0.93 1.79
C VAL A 156 18.86 -0.66 2.33
N LYS A 157 18.02 -1.66 2.37
CA LYS A 157 16.63 -1.52 2.83
C LYS A 157 16.14 -2.78 3.55
N PRO A 158 15.28 -2.68 4.57
CA PRO A 158 14.67 -3.85 5.21
C PRO A 158 13.96 -4.74 4.19
N ARG A 159 14.05 -6.07 4.37
CA ARG A 159 13.33 -7.04 3.53
C ARG A 159 11.84 -6.77 3.56
N ILE A 160 11.28 -6.57 4.75
CA ILE A 160 9.88 -6.27 4.98
C ILE A 160 9.74 -4.81 5.39
N GLY A 161 8.80 -4.10 4.80
CA GLY A 161 8.53 -2.69 5.09
C GLY A 161 8.08 -1.91 3.86
N SER A 162 7.53 -0.74 4.08
CA SER A 162 6.95 0.12 3.06
C SER A 162 7.32 1.58 3.25
N GLY A 163 7.17 2.40 2.21
CA GLY A 163 7.35 3.85 2.28
C GLY A 163 8.80 4.28 2.49
N SER A 164 9.76 3.51 1.99
CA SER A 164 11.22 3.75 2.09
C SER A 164 11.75 3.89 3.52
N ARG A 165 11.04 3.35 4.49
CA ARG A 165 11.44 3.39 5.90
C ARG A 165 12.65 2.49 6.11
N GLY A 166 13.68 3.02 6.77
CA GLY A 166 14.93 2.30 6.99
C GLY A 166 15.76 2.08 5.72
N GLN A 167 15.41 2.74 4.61
CA GLN A 167 16.22 2.72 3.40
C GLN A 167 17.35 3.72 3.50
N VAL A 168 18.58 3.26 3.21
CA VAL A 168 19.79 4.08 3.19
C VAL A 168 20.49 3.92 1.85
N ARG A 169 20.97 5.05 1.28
CA ARG A 169 21.87 5.03 0.13
C ARG A 169 23.32 5.01 0.61
N VAL A 170 24.08 4.04 0.14
CA VAL A 170 25.47 3.81 0.51
C VAL A 170 26.33 4.00 -0.74
N ALA A 171 27.32 4.90 -0.68
CA ALA A 171 28.07 5.32 -1.85
C ALA A 171 29.15 4.30 -2.26
N THR A 172 29.83 3.71 -1.30
CA THR A 172 31.01 2.87 -1.52
C THR A 172 30.92 1.54 -0.75
N PRO A 173 31.70 0.51 -1.13
CA PRO A 173 31.84 -0.69 -0.31
C PRO A 173 32.36 -0.41 1.11
N ASP A 174 33.27 0.58 1.28
CA ASP A 174 33.79 0.94 2.60
C ASP A 174 32.72 1.52 3.51
N ASP A 175 31.78 2.30 2.96
CA ASP A 175 30.63 2.79 3.70
C ASP A 175 29.67 1.63 4.04
N LEU A 176 29.53 0.67 3.14
CA LEU A 176 28.73 -0.53 3.37
C LEU A 176 29.31 -1.39 4.49
N ALA A 177 30.65 -1.50 4.57
CA ALA A 177 31.35 -2.21 5.63
C ALA A 177 31.09 -1.65 7.05
N ARG A 178 30.71 -0.37 7.13
CA ARG A 178 30.40 0.31 8.41
C ARG A 178 28.93 0.19 8.80
N PHE A 179 28.06 -0.22 7.87
CA PHE A 179 26.64 -0.32 8.11
C PHE A 179 26.30 -1.57 8.93
N ARG A 180 25.47 -1.43 9.97
CA ARG A 180 25.04 -2.55 10.84
C ARG A 180 23.53 -2.60 10.92
N PRO A 181 22.87 -3.43 10.07
CA PRO A 181 21.43 -3.56 10.09
C PRO A 181 20.98 -4.27 11.38
N LYS A 182 19.85 -3.84 11.93
CA LYS A 182 19.21 -4.49 13.09
C LYS A 182 18.18 -5.55 12.69
N VAL A 183 17.86 -5.63 11.41
CA VAL A 183 16.88 -6.55 10.82
C VAL A 183 17.43 -7.08 9.49
N PRO A 184 16.93 -8.22 8.98
CA PRO A 184 17.30 -8.68 7.65
C PRO A 184 17.04 -7.62 6.58
N VAL A 185 18.03 -7.41 5.71
CA VAL A 185 18.00 -6.39 4.66
C VAL A 185 18.23 -6.99 3.27
N VAL A 186 17.92 -6.21 2.26
CA VAL A 186 18.46 -6.39 0.91
C VAL A 186 19.47 -5.27 0.64
N VAL A 187 20.58 -5.64 0.01
CA VAL A 187 21.55 -4.73 -0.59
C VAL A 187 21.29 -4.74 -2.09
N GLN A 188 20.95 -3.60 -2.66
CA GLN A 188 20.53 -3.48 -4.05
C GLN A 188 21.36 -2.43 -4.77
N GLU A 189 21.75 -2.67 -6.02
CA GLU A 189 22.37 -1.65 -6.87
C GLU A 189 21.44 -0.44 -7.00
N ALA A 190 21.99 0.75 -6.74
CA ALA A 190 21.22 1.97 -6.92
C ALA A 190 21.16 2.35 -8.40
N LEU A 191 19.98 2.33 -8.94
CA LEU A 191 19.75 2.77 -10.32
C LEU A 191 19.99 4.29 -10.46
N PRO A 192 20.30 4.76 -11.67
CA PRO A 192 20.34 6.18 -11.97
C PRO A 192 19.03 6.88 -11.58
N PRO A 193 19.08 8.15 -11.16
CA PRO A 193 17.88 8.93 -10.87
C PRO A 193 16.92 8.97 -12.05
N GLY A 194 15.64 8.89 -11.75
CA GLY A 194 14.58 8.94 -12.76
C GLY A 194 13.19 8.90 -12.12
N PRO A 195 12.15 9.08 -12.91
CA PRO A 195 10.79 8.97 -12.42
C PRO A 195 10.49 7.53 -12.03
N VAL A 196 9.96 7.34 -10.82
CA VAL A 196 9.38 6.05 -10.42
C VAL A 196 7.99 5.95 -11.03
N VAL A 197 7.80 4.92 -11.85
CA VAL A 197 6.50 4.54 -12.44
C VAL A 197 5.87 3.46 -11.57
N CYS A 198 4.62 3.68 -11.20
CA CYS A 198 3.85 2.75 -10.38
C CYS A 198 2.70 2.20 -11.23
N VAL A 199 2.65 0.88 -11.39
CA VAL A 199 1.59 0.17 -12.09
C VAL A 199 0.71 -0.53 -11.06
N SER A 200 -0.58 -0.25 -11.10
CA SER A 200 -1.59 -0.82 -10.22
C SER A 200 -2.53 -1.70 -11.03
N LEU A 201 -2.72 -2.92 -10.58
CA LEU A 201 -3.55 -3.91 -11.25
C LEU A 201 -4.54 -4.53 -10.26
N LEU A 202 -5.71 -4.90 -10.77
CA LEU A 202 -6.65 -5.81 -10.15
C LEU A 202 -6.82 -7.00 -11.09
N LEU A 203 -6.49 -8.19 -10.62
CA LEU A 203 -6.67 -9.43 -11.36
C LEU A 203 -7.77 -10.27 -10.70
N ASP A 204 -8.52 -11.01 -11.52
CA ASP A 204 -9.39 -12.08 -11.05
C ASP A 204 -8.56 -13.36 -10.74
N ASP A 205 -9.21 -14.41 -10.27
CA ASP A 205 -8.62 -15.69 -9.91
C ASP A 205 -8.09 -16.52 -11.11
N HIS A 206 -8.46 -16.11 -12.34
CA HIS A 206 -7.95 -16.68 -13.60
C HIS A 206 -6.84 -15.83 -14.23
N GLY A 207 -6.39 -14.75 -13.58
CA GLY A 207 -5.39 -13.81 -14.10
C GLY A 207 -5.92 -12.84 -15.16
N GLY A 208 -7.24 -12.71 -15.28
CA GLY A 208 -7.91 -11.68 -16.09
C GLY A 208 -7.77 -10.30 -15.46
N VAL A 209 -7.57 -9.27 -16.28
CA VAL A 209 -7.40 -7.89 -15.79
C VAL A 209 -8.76 -7.22 -15.63
N LEU A 210 -9.16 -6.94 -14.39
CA LEU A 210 -10.39 -6.23 -14.06
C LEU A 210 -10.19 -4.71 -13.98
N ALA A 211 -9.00 -4.27 -13.56
CA ALA A 211 -8.63 -2.86 -13.59
C ALA A 211 -7.13 -2.68 -13.76
N ARG A 212 -6.75 -1.59 -14.41
CA ARG A 212 -5.37 -1.16 -14.55
C ARG A 212 -5.24 0.35 -14.39
N PHE A 213 -4.12 0.78 -13.82
CA PHE A 213 -3.81 2.19 -13.67
C PHE A 213 -2.30 2.37 -13.50
N ALA A 214 -1.71 3.36 -14.18
CA ALA A 214 -0.33 3.72 -13.95
C ALA A 214 -0.18 5.21 -13.62
N HIS A 215 0.78 5.52 -12.76
CA HIS A 215 1.15 6.88 -12.41
C HIS A 215 2.65 7.01 -12.20
N ARG A 216 3.19 8.19 -12.40
CA ARG A 216 4.57 8.53 -12.04
C ARG A 216 4.62 9.41 -10.81
N ARG A 217 5.64 9.22 -9.99
CA ARG A 217 5.93 10.09 -8.86
C ARG A 217 6.63 11.34 -9.36
N LEU A 218 6.06 12.51 -9.10
CA LEU A 218 6.68 13.81 -9.41
C LEU A 218 7.44 14.37 -8.21
N ARG A 219 6.94 14.08 -6.97
CA ARG A 219 7.60 14.49 -5.75
C ARG A 219 7.37 13.45 -4.65
N THR A 220 8.39 13.21 -3.85
CA THR A 220 8.37 12.32 -2.70
C THR A 220 8.79 13.06 -1.43
N HIS A 221 8.43 12.55 -0.28
CA HIS A 221 8.94 13.04 0.99
C HIS A 221 9.35 11.88 1.90
N PRO A 222 10.64 11.79 2.33
CA PRO A 222 11.75 12.67 1.95
C PRO A 222 12.09 12.61 0.44
N ALA A 223 12.83 13.60 -0.05
CA ALA A 223 13.23 13.69 -1.48
C ALA A 223 14.13 12.53 -1.92
N SER A 224 14.88 11.95 -0.98
CA SER A 224 15.75 10.77 -1.20
C SER A 224 15.00 9.47 -1.48
N GLY A 225 13.69 9.49 -1.43
CA GLY A 225 12.78 8.34 -1.56
C GLY A 225 11.73 8.38 -0.45
N GLY A 226 10.54 7.87 -0.73
CA GLY A 226 9.45 7.89 0.24
C GLY A 226 8.08 7.90 -0.44
N PRO A 227 7.01 8.04 0.34
CA PRO A 227 5.67 8.15 -0.21
C PRO A 227 5.55 9.33 -1.17
N SER A 228 4.79 9.15 -2.24
CA SER A 228 4.49 10.22 -3.19
C SER A 228 3.68 11.33 -2.51
N THR A 229 4.14 12.57 -2.64
CA THR A 229 3.40 13.77 -2.25
C THR A 229 2.76 14.45 -3.45
N LEU A 230 3.33 14.28 -4.65
CA LEU A 230 2.74 14.70 -5.92
C LEU A 230 2.93 13.57 -6.94
N CYS A 231 1.88 13.19 -7.62
CA CYS A 231 1.90 12.17 -8.68
C CYS A 231 0.99 12.57 -9.84
N GLU A 232 1.22 11.94 -10.98
CA GLU A 232 0.51 12.22 -12.22
C GLU A 232 0.17 10.90 -12.94
N SER A 233 -1.04 10.76 -13.44
CA SER A 233 -1.45 9.62 -14.25
C SER A 233 -0.71 9.58 -15.58
N VAL A 234 -0.22 8.41 -15.96
CA VAL A 234 0.53 8.18 -17.19
C VAL A 234 0.12 6.87 -17.86
N HIS A 235 0.41 6.68 -19.14
CA HIS A 235 0.46 5.36 -19.75
C HIS A 235 1.86 4.77 -19.61
N ALA A 236 1.94 3.50 -19.24
CA ALA A 236 3.19 2.78 -19.01
C ALA A 236 3.06 1.32 -19.51
N PRO A 237 2.91 1.12 -20.83
CA PRO A 237 2.61 -0.20 -21.41
C PRO A 237 3.70 -1.23 -21.16
N ASP A 238 4.97 -0.83 -21.16
CA ASP A 238 6.09 -1.75 -20.94
C ASP A 238 6.15 -2.23 -19.47
N GLU A 239 6.03 -1.31 -18.52
CA GLU A 239 5.97 -1.64 -17.10
C GLU A 239 4.69 -2.42 -16.76
N GLU A 240 3.57 -2.13 -17.43
CA GLU A 240 2.33 -2.90 -17.28
C GLU A 240 2.50 -4.34 -17.76
N ALA A 241 3.15 -4.55 -18.90
CA ALA A 241 3.44 -5.88 -19.41
C ALA A 241 4.34 -6.68 -18.44
N LEU A 242 5.36 -6.05 -17.87
CA LEU A 242 6.23 -6.64 -16.85
C LEU A 242 5.47 -6.97 -15.56
N ALA A 243 4.61 -6.05 -15.10
CA ALA A 243 3.77 -6.24 -13.92
C ALA A 243 2.81 -7.43 -14.10
N LEU A 244 2.12 -7.52 -15.24
CA LEU A 244 1.24 -8.63 -15.57
C LEU A 244 2.00 -9.97 -15.65
N ARG A 245 3.18 -9.96 -16.24
CA ARG A 245 4.03 -11.15 -16.34
C ARG A 245 4.39 -11.69 -14.97
N LEU A 246 4.81 -10.83 -14.03
CA LEU A 246 5.11 -11.22 -12.67
C LEU A 246 3.87 -11.77 -11.96
N LEU A 247 2.78 -10.98 -11.92
CA LEU A 247 1.59 -11.33 -11.16
C LEU A 247 0.94 -12.64 -11.67
N ARG A 248 0.87 -12.84 -12.98
CA ARG A 248 0.39 -14.09 -13.57
C ARG A 248 1.33 -15.26 -13.30
N GLY A 249 2.64 -15.01 -13.37
CA GLY A 249 3.66 -16.03 -13.11
C GLY A 249 3.68 -16.54 -11.67
N VAL A 250 3.15 -15.74 -10.71
CA VAL A 250 2.98 -16.15 -9.30
C VAL A 250 1.55 -16.54 -8.94
N GLY A 251 0.62 -16.57 -9.92
CA GLY A 251 -0.79 -16.91 -9.67
C GLY A 251 -1.54 -15.87 -8.82
N TRP A 252 -1.17 -14.58 -8.95
CA TRP A 252 -1.76 -13.51 -8.15
C TRP A 252 -3.20 -13.19 -8.58
N HIS A 253 -4.08 -12.97 -7.62
CA HIS A 253 -5.39 -12.33 -7.79
C HIS A 253 -5.58 -11.22 -6.74
N GLY A 254 -6.57 -10.33 -6.94
CA GLY A 254 -6.75 -9.13 -6.12
C GLY A 254 -5.89 -7.96 -6.57
N VAL A 255 -5.77 -6.94 -5.73
CA VAL A 255 -5.02 -5.72 -6.06
C VAL A 255 -3.55 -5.85 -5.72
N ALA A 256 -2.70 -5.28 -6.59
CA ALA A 256 -1.28 -5.07 -6.32
C ALA A 256 -0.80 -3.79 -7.02
N MET A 257 0.22 -3.14 -6.46
CA MET A 257 0.95 -2.05 -7.10
C MET A 257 2.43 -2.41 -7.17
N LEU A 258 2.99 -2.30 -8.37
CA LEU A 258 4.39 -2.56 -8.67
C LEU A 258 5.11 -1.25 -9.00
N GLU A 259 6.31 -1.08 -8.48
CA GLU A 259 7.11 0.13 -8.65
C GLU A 259 8.30 -0.14 -9.55
N PHE A 260 8.44 0.66 -10.59
CA PHE A 260 9.52 0.55 -11.56
C PHE A 260 10.38 1.81 -11.58
N LEU A 261 11.68 1.62 -11.72
CA LEU A 261 12.63 2.69 -11.98
C LEU A 261 13.53 2.25 -13.15
N GLN A 262 13.63 3.07 -14.18
CA GLN A 262 14.39 2.75 -15.39
C GLN A 262 13.99 1.38 -16.01
N GLY A 263 12.69 1.07 -16.05
CA GLY A 263 12.17 -0.21 -16.55
C GLY A 263 12.48 -1.44 -15.69
N ARG A 264 13.08 -1.27 -14.50
CA ARG A 264 13.38 -2.36 -13.56
C ARG A 264 12.45 -2.32 -12.37
N LEU A 265 11.92 -3.46 -11.99
CA LEU A 265 11.05 -3.61 -10.83
C LEU A 265 11.86 -3.46 -9.53
N ILE A 266 11.44 -2.55 -8.67
CA ILE A 266 12.13 -2.23 -7.41
C ILE A 266 11.34 -2.62 -6.16
N GLU A 267 10.01 -2.74 -6.25
CA GLU A 267 9.13 -3.10 -5.13
C GLU A 267 7.77 -3.60 -5.63
N VAL A 268 7.17 -4.52 -4.87
CA VAL A 268 5.77 -4.94 -5.03
C VAL A 268 5.00 -4.65 -3.74
N ASN A 269 3.86 -4.02 -3.88
CA ASN A 269 2.92 -3.73 -2.80
C ASN A 269 1.64 -4.55 -3.04
N PRO A 270 1.47 -5.74 -2.43
CA PRO A 270 0.35 -6.66 -2.67
C PRO A 270 -0.93 -6.20 -1.94
N ARG A 271 -1.23 -4.93 -1.97
CA ARG A 271 -2.32 -4.24 -1.27
C ARG A 271 -2.66 -2.93 -1.93
N PHE A 272 -3.68 -2.24 -1.40
CA PHE A 272 -3.94 -0.86 -1.78
C PHE A 272 -2.77 0.06 -1.43
N TRP A 273 -2.55 1.12 -2.21
CA TRP A 273 -1.40 2.01 -2.18
C TRP A 273 -1.77 3.45 -1.82
N GLY A 274 -0.80 4.24 -1.42
CA GLY A 274 -1.00 5.59 -0.88
C GLY A 274 -1.61 6.61 -1.84
N SER A 275 -1.45 6.42 -3.16
CA SER A 275 -2.01 7.27 -4.22
C SER A 275 -3.31 6.72 -4.83
N LEU A 276 -4.03 5.83 -4.14
CA LEU A 276 -5.29 5.23 -4.60
C LEU A 276 -6.31 6.29 -5.06
N ALA A 277 -6.37 7.43 -4.37
CA ALA A 277 -7.28 8.51 -4.72
C ALA A 277 -7.07 9.05 -6.14
N LEU A 278 -5.85 9.00 -6.69
CA LEU A 278 -5.60 9.40 -8.08
C LEU A 278 -6.29 8.44 -9.06
N ALA A 279 -6.18 7.12 -8.84
CA ALA A 279 -6.85 6.14 -9.69
C ALA A 279 -8.38 6.31 -9.67
N VAL A 280 -8.95 6.48 -8.48
CA VAL A 280 -10.39 6.74 -8.32
C VAL A 280 -10.81 8.03 -9.04
N ARG A 281 -10.02 9.10 -8.92
CA ARG A 281 -10.27 10.37 -9.62
C ARG A 281 -10.21 10.22 -11.15
N CYS A 282 -9.37 9.33 -11.65
CA CYS A 282 -9.28 8.99 -13.07
C CYS A 282 -10.38 8.01 -13.53
N GLY A 283 -11.36 7.70 -12.68
CA GLY A 283 -12.48 6.81 -13.01
C GLY A 283 -12.22 5.32 -12.76
N VAL A 284 -11.04 4.94 -12.25
CA VAL A 284 -10.70 3.53 -11.96
C VAL A 284 -10.99 3.24 -10.48
N ASN A 285 -12.19 2.74 -10.21
CA ASN A 285 -12.68 2.46 -8.86
C ASN A 285 -12.25 1.06 -8.38
N PHE A 286 -10.95 0.88 -8.09
CA PHE A 286 -10.41 -0.39 -7.61
C PHE A 286 -11.13 -0.97 -6.39
N PRO A 287 -11.49 -0.19 -5.34
CA PRO A 287 -12.21 -0.75 -4.18
C PRO A 287 -13.56 -1.35 -4.53
N ALA A 288 -14.36 -0.67 -5.37
CA ALA A 288 -15.66 -1.17 -5.76
C ALA A 288 -15.55 -2.39 -6.69
N LEU A 289 -14.60 -2.39 -7.63
CA LEU A 289 -14.35 -3.53 -8.53
C LEU A 289 -13.88 -4.75 -7.75
N LEU A 290 -13.01 -4.58 -6.76
CA LEU A 290 -12.55 -5.67 -5.89
C LEU A 290 -13.68 -6.23 -5.04
N ALA A 291 -14.53 -5.37 -4.47
CA ALA A 291 -15.71 -5.81 -3.71
C ALA A 291 -16.72 -6.55 -4.61
N ARG A 292 -16.92 -6.09 -5.84
CA ARG A 292 -17.77 -6.79 -6.82
C ARG A 292 -17.21 -8.16 -7.17
N SER A 293 -15.90 -8.26 -7.39
CA SER A 293 -15.21 -9.54 -7.64
C SER A 293 -15.42 -10.51 -6.49
N ALA A 294 -15.21 -10.05 -5.25
CA ALA A 294 -15.38 -10.88 -4.05
C ALA A 294 -16.82 -11.39 -3.85
N LEU A 295 -17.81 -10.66 -4.34
CA LEU A 295 -19.24 -11.01 -4.24
C LEU A 295 -19.79 -11.74 -5.49
N GLY A 296 -18.96 -12.01 -6.49
CA GLY A 296 -19.42 -12.59 -7.76
C GLY A 296 -20.40 -11.69 -8.53
N LEU A 297 -20.38 -10.38 -8.29
CA LEU A 297 -21.25 -9.43 -8.97
C LEU A 297 -20.70 -9.09 -10.38
N PRO A 298 -21.56 -8.73 -11.33
CA PRO A 298 -21.12 -8.34 -12.67
C PRO A 298 -20.11 -7.21 -12.63
N ILE A 299 -19.01 -7.33 -13.39
CA ILE A 299 -17.92 -6.37 -13.46
C ILE A 299 -17.76 -5.88 -14.89
N GLU A 300 -17.73 -4.57 -15.06
CA GLU A 300 -17.22 -3.94 -16.26
C GLU A 300 -15.75 -3.57 -16.01
N PRO A 301 -14.77 -4.17 -16.74
CA PRO A 301 -13.36 -3.92 -16.51
C PRO A 301 -12.97 -2.46 -16.78
N ALA A 302 -12.27 -1.83 -15.85
CA ALA A 302 -11.77 -0.46 -15.97
C ALA A 302 -10.35 -0.45 -16.55
N LEU A 303 -10.26 -0.50 -17.90
CA LEU A 303 -8.99 -0.63 -18.61
C LEU A 303 -8.52 0.68 -19.28
N ARG A 304 -9.31 1.75 -19.19
CA ARG A 304 -8.98 3.06 -19.78
C ARG A 304 -9.10 4.15 -18.72
N TYR A 305 -8.20 5.10 -18.75
CA TYR A 305 -8.19 6.25 -17.84
C TYR A 305 -7.47 7.44 -18.48
N PRO A 306 -7.77 8.68 -18.06
CA PRO A 306 -7.10 9.88 -18.55
C PRO A 306 -5.66 9.97 -18.00
N THR A 307 -4.74 10.48 -18.81
CA THR A 307 -3.36 10.81 -18.41
C THR A 307 -3.18 12.30 -18.14
N GLY A 308 -2.08 12.67 -17.48
CA GLY A 308 -1.79 14.05 -17.13
C GLY A 308 -2.59 14.57 -15.91
N VAL A 309 -3.43 13.74 -15.30
CA VAL A 309 -4.17 14.12 -14.09
C VAL A 309 -3.22 14.10 -12.90
N ARG A 310 -3.10 15.23 -12.21
CA ARG A 310 -2.25 15.38 -11.04
C ARG A 310 -3.02 15.24 -9.73
N TYR A 311 -2.32 14.72 -8.75
CA TYR A 311 -2.83 14.54 -7.40
C TYR A 311 -1.76 14.85 -6.37
N CYS A 312 -2.07 15.78 -5.46
CA CYS A 312 -1.21 16.16 -4.35
C CYS A 312 -1.71 15.55 -3.05
N SER A 313 -0.83 14.91 -2.32
CA SER A 313 -1.11 14.45 -0.96
C SER A 313 -0.61 15.49 0.04
N ILE A 314 -1.53 16.15 0.73
CA ILE A 314 -1.20 17.24 1.65
C ILE A 314 -0.76 16.69 3.01
N TRP A 315 -1.28 15.55 3.43
CA TRP A 315 -1.01 15.00 4.76
C TRP A 315 -0.06 13.80 4.74
N PRO A 316 0.80 13.67 5.74
CA PRO A 316 1.07 14.57 6.89
C PRO A 316 2.12 15.64 6.59
N ARG A 317 2.72 15.67 5.40
CA ARG A 317 3.98 16.39 5.12
C ARG A 317 3.91 17.34 3.91
N GLY A 318 2.74 17.50 3.32
CA GLY A 318 2.54 18.29 2.10
C GLY A 318 2.08 19.73 2.29
N TRP A 319 2.00 20.25 3.54
CA TRP A 319 1.50 21.62 3.80
C TRP A 319 2.28 22.71 3.04
N GLY A 320 3.60 22.53 2.88
CA GLY A 320 4.43 23.44 2.09
C GLY A 320 4.09 23.46 0.59
N LEU A 321 3.45 22.42 0.08
CA LEU A 321 3.06 22.31 -1.34
C LEU A 321 1.85 23.21 -1.66
N LEU A 322 1.01 23.52 -0.70
CA LEU A 322 -0.09 24.48 -0.87
C LEU A 322 0.41 25.88 -1.22
N LEU A 323 1.65 26.21 -0.78
CA LEU A 323 2.27 27.49 -1.04
C LEU A 323 3.00 27.56 -2.37
N THR A 324 3.45 26.40 -2.92
CA THR A 324 4.32 26.36 -4.12
C THR A 324 3.61 25.93 -5.40
N ASP A 325 2.62 25.04 -5.30
CA ASP A 325 1.98 24.45 -6.49
C ASP A 325 0.55 24.98 -6.75
N GLY A 326 0.11 25.94 -5.95
CA GLY A 326 -1.23 26.55 -6.08
C GLY A 326 -2.39 25.57 -5.81
N LEU A 327 -3.59 26.11 -5.74
CA LEU A 327 -4.85 25.38 -5.48
C LEU A 327 -5.30 24.46 -6.66
N SER A 328 -4.48 24.30 -7.69
CA SER A 328 -4.84 23.55 -8.91
C SER A 328 -4.76 22.02 -8.75
N THR A 329 -4.02 21.53 -7.77
CA THR A 329 -3.86 20.11 -7.47
C THR A 329 -4.69 19.73 -6.25
N ARG A 330 -5.81 19.06 -6.47
CA ARG A 330 -6.71 18.62 -5.40
C ARG A 330 -6.08 17.51 -4.56
N GLY A 331 -6.25 17.59 -3.24
CA GLY A 331 -5.72 16.66 -2.25
C GLY A 331 -6.73 15.67 -1.66
N ASP A 332 -6.31 14.94 -0.62
CA ASP A 332 -7.13 13.92 0.05
C ASP A 332 -8.37 14.46 0.78
N PHE A 333 -8.32 15.73 1.18
CA PHE A 333 -9.31 16.37 2.08
C PHE A 333 -10.02 17.57 1.43
N ASP A 334 -9.97 17.66 0.11
CA ASP A 334 -10.51 18.80 -0.66
C ASP A 334 -12.01 18.70 -1.02
N ASP A 335 -12.71 17.67 -0.53
CA ASP A 335 -14.15 17.60 -0.68
C ASP A 335 -14.86 18.40 0.43
N PRO A 336 -15.38 19.60 0.12
CA PRO A 336 -16.05 20.44 1.13
C PRO A 336 -17.34 19.81 1.67
N ARG A 337 -17.90 18.84 0.95
CA ARG A 337 -19.09 18.09 1.37
C ARG A 337 -18.76 17.00 2.40
N ASP A 338 -17.48 16.66 2.55
CA ASP A 338 -16.96 15.65 3.49
C ASP A 338 -15.75 16.17 4.25
N ALA A 339 -15.91 17.29 4.97
CA ALA A 339 -14.83 17.98 5.68
C ALA A 339 -14.48 17.36 7.05
N ALA A 340 -15.36 16.55 7.64
CA ALA A 340 -15.13 15.96 8.96
C ALA A 340 -13.85 15.11 9.06
N PRO A 341 -13.42 14.36 8.04
CA PRO A 341 -12.14 13.63 8.04
C PRO A 341 -10.91 14.54 8.26
N ALA A 342 -10.92 15.76 7.73
CA ALA A 342 -9.82 16.72 7.91
C ALA A 342 -9.72 17.19 9.37
N TRP A 343 -10.84 17.44 10.03
CA TRP A 343 -10.89 17.77 11.45
C TRP A 343 -10.45 16.60 12.33
N ALA A 344 -10.92 15.37 12.03
CA ALA A 344 -10.48 14.18 12.75
C ALA A 344 -8.98 13.97 12.62
N LEU A 345 -8.40 14.23 11.45
CA LEU A 345 -6.98 14.16 11.23
C LEU A 345 -6.22 15.21 12.06
N ALA A 346 -6.67 16.47 12.07
CA ALA A 346 -6.07 17.51 12.89
C ALA A 346 -6.13 17.14 14.38
N ALA A 347 -7.27 16.64 14.85
CA ALA A 347 -7.45 16.18 16.24
C ALA A 347 -6.58 14.97 16.56
N SER A 348 -6.27 14.11 15.60
CA SER A 348 -5.45 12.90 15.79
C SER A 348 -3.97 13.18 16.10
N VAL A 349 -3.53 14.41 15.98
CA VAL A 349 -2.20 14.85 16.44
C VAL A 349 -2.10 14.81 17.97
N LEU A 350 -3.21 15.02 18.68
CA LEU A 350 -3.24 14.98 20.15
C LEU A 350 -2.92 13.59 20.72
N PRO A 351 -3.51 12.48 20.25
CA PRO A 351 -3.14 11.13 20.71
C PRO A 351 -1.68 10.76 20.45
N TRP A 352 -1.01 11.38 19.48
CA TRP A 352 0.42 11.17 19.24
C TRP A 352 1.28 11.59 20.45
N ALA A 353 0.84 12.60 21.17
CA ALA A 353 1.54 13.08 22.35
C ALA A 353 1.29 12.23 23.59
N PHE A 354 0.17 11.48 23.61
CA PHE A 354 -0.31 10.80 24.82
C PHE A 354 -0.41 9.27 24.67
N ASP A 355 -0.36 8.72 23.45
CA ASP A 355 -0.35 7.29 23.19
C ASP A 355 0.98 6.86 22.55
N PRO A 356 1.94 6.35 23.36
CA PRO A 356 3.25 5.89 22.87
C PRO A 356 3.12 4.77 21.84
N GLU A 357 2.00 4.04 21.85
CA GLU A 357 1.75 2.95 20.91
C GLU A 357 1.32 3.45 19.56
N PHE A 358 0.42 4.41 19.55
CA PHE A 358 -0.01 5.10 18.33
C PHE A 358 1.17 5.85 17.69
N ALA A 359 2.03 6.46 18.50
CA ALA A 359 3.28 7.05 18.08
C ALA A 359 4.27 5.98 17.56
N ARG A 360 4.42 4.84 18.22
CA ARG A 360 5.33 3.76 17.81
C ARG A 360 4.92 3.08 16.53
N VAL A 361 3.67 2.75 16.33
CA VAL A 361 3.17 2.17 15.06
C VAL A 361 3.45 3.12 13.89
N ARG A 362 3.53 4.43 14.14
CA ARG A 362 3.78 5.46 13.12
C ARG A 362 5.20 5.99 13.08
N LEU A 363 5.94 5.93 14.19
CA LEU A 363 7.34 6.36 14.29
C LEU A 363 8.33 5.19 14.29
N ALA A 364 7.94 3.98 14.66
CA ALA A 364 8.77 2.78 14.69
C ALA A 364 9.31 2.35 13.34
N SER A 365 9.00 3.13 12.36
CA SER A 365 9.51 3.12 11.01
C SER A 365 10.84 3.83 10.86
N ALA A 366 11.42 4.39 11.89
CA ALA A 366 12.53 5.34 11.76
C ALA A 366 13.87 4.82 12.29
N CYS A 367 14.00 3.58 12.70
CA CYS A 367 15.25 3.11 13.28
C CYS A 367 15.97 2.09 12.40
N VAL A 368 16.51 2.56 11.29
CA VAL A 368 17.86 2.20 10.86
C VAL A 368 18.72 3.43 11.14
N GLU A 369 19.17 3.59 12.37
CA GLU A 369 20.15 4.61 12.69
C GLU A 369 21.53 4.12 12.21
N ALA A 370 22.07 4.84 11.22
CA ALA A 370 23.51 4.90 11.02
C ALA A 370 24.12 5.54 12.29
N ARG A 371 24.92 4.80 13.03
CA ARG A 371 25.94 5.35 13.91
C ARG A 371 27.27 5.31 13.22
#